data_bf550268a683376b1b2fa807b8973908
#
_entry.id   bf550268a683376b1b2fa807b8973908
#
_cell.length_a   1.000
_cell.length_b   1.000
_cell.length_c   1.000
_cell.angle_alpha   90.00
_cell.angle_beta   90.00
_cell.angle_gamma   90.00
#
_symmetry.space_group_name_H-M   'P 1'
#
loop_
_entity.id
_entity.type
_entity.pdbx_description
1 polymer ?
#
loop_
_entity_poly.entity_id
_entity_poly.type
_entity_poly.pdbx_seq_one_letter_code
_entity_poly.pdbx_strand_id
1 'polypeptide(L)'
;MEALILKPGDSLASRNIEDYPEGIIIPIDKPYRWTSADVIRKVKFAAIRHFGKKNLKVGHAGTLDPLATGVLLVCIGKATKLAEELQSHDKEYMAGVTFGATTPSYDLEKEIDRFFPYKHITEEGVRAALPAFIGEQDQIAPLFSAKSVDGVRAYELARKLHKEGKTLDEAAQELIRTAKITISELELLEYQQPSDIAGVENDLANDCIASPDPCSQEGSTVFKAASSESGNASSRINVTDNSALGLPRAVIRMACSKGTYVRAFARDLGEALGTGAHLDALQRSRSGIFRVEAALSIEDAIHAFAPITPKS
;
A
#
# COMPACT_ATOMS: atom_id res chain seq x y z
N MET A 1 12.73 27.12 14.79
CA MET A 1 12.88 25.84 15.54
C MET A 1 12.19 24.79 14.69
N GLU A 2 12.80 23.63 14.55
CA GLU A 2 12.25 22.53 13.77
C GLU A 2 11.45 21.57 14.67
N ALA A 3 10.51 20.82 14.11
CA ALA A 3 9.79 19.78 14.85
C ALA A 3 10.77 18.71 15.33
N LEU A 4 10.53 18.15 16.52
CA LEU A 4 11.32 17.03 17.03
C LEU A 4 11.03 15.78 16.17
N ILE A 5 12.08 15.18 15.61
CA ILE A 5 11.99 13.90 14.91
C ILE A 5 12.46 12.80 15.85
N LEU A 6 11.58 11.85 16.19
CA LEU A 6 11.94 10.69 17.00
C LEU A 6 12.71 9.66 16.16
N LYS A 7 13.71 9.06 16.78
CA LYS A 7 14.53 7.97 16.24
C LYS A 7 14.38 6.71 17.11
N PRO A 8 14.73 5.53 16.59
CA PRO A 8 14.77 4.31 17.40
C PRO A 8 15.63 4.51 18.67
N GLY A 9 15.08 4.13 19.82
CA GLY A 9 15.73 4.31 21.13
C GLY A 9 15.47 5.63 21.83
N ASP A 10 14.87 6.62 21.15
CA ASP A 10 14.51 7.88 21.78
C ASP A 10 13.37 7.73 22.79
N SER A 11 13.38 8.56 23.82
CA SER A 11 12.26 8.74 24.75
C SER A 11 12.00 10.23 24.96
N LEU A 12 10.72 10.60 25.17
CA LEU A 12 10.35 11.99 25.40
C LEU A 12 10.71 12.42 26.83
N ALA A 13 11.51 13.46 26.92
CA ALA A 13 12.01 13.97 28.20
C ALA A 13 10.93 14.70 29.04
N SER A 14 9.93 15.31 28.38
CA SER A 14 8.87 16.06 29.04
C SER A 14 7.49 15.48 28.80
N ARG A 15 6.64 15.54 29.80
CA ARG A 15 5.22 15.25 29.73
C ARG A 15 4.35 16.45 29.35
N ASN A 16 4.96 17.62 29.15
CA ASN A 16 4.24 18.79 28.69
C ASN A 16 4.46 18.96 27.18
N ILE A 17 3.39 18.89 26.40
CA ILE A 17 3.47 19.06 24.93
C ILE A 17 3.97 20.47 24.52
N GLU A 18 3.83 21.48 25.38
CA GLU A 18 4.28 22.83 25.10
C GLU A 18 5.83 22.94 25.11
N ASP A 19 6.53 21.97 25.70
CA ASP A 19 8.00 21.85 25.63
C ASP A 19 8.47 21.36 24.24
N TYR A 20 7.54 20.98 23.37
CA TYR A 20 7.76 20.65 21.95
C TYR A 20 7.04 21.68 21.06
N PRO A 21 7.51 22.94 21.01
CA PRO A 21 6.76 24.06 20.44
C PRO A 21 6.41 23.90 18.97
N GLU A 22 7.20 23.16 18.18
CA GLU A 22 6.91 22.85 16.76
C GLU A 22 6.29 21.46 16.58
N GLY A 23 6.02 20.75 17.68
CA GLY A 23 5.45 19.40 17.68
C GLY A 23 6.47 18.29 17.42
N ILE A 24 5.96 17.10 17.18
CA ILE A 24 6.77 15.88 17.07
C ILE A 24 6.40 15.15 15.78
N ILE A 25 7.41 14.67 15.05
CA ILE A 25 7.29 13.77 13.89
C ILE A 25 7.84 12.41 14.28
N ILE A 26 7.06 11.35 14.03
CA ILE A 26 7.47 9.97 14.28
C ILE A 26 7.42 9.23 12.95
N PRO A 27 8.56 8.91 12.33
CA PRO A 27 8.62 7.97 11.22
C PRO A 27 8.35 6.56 11.75
N ILE A 28 7.28 5.92 11.30
CA ILE A 28 6.88 4.59 11.74
C ILE A 28 6.95 3.63 10.55
N ASP A 29 7.57 2.47 10.74
CA ASP A 29 7.41 1.35 9.83
C ASP A 29 6.02 0.75 10.06
N LYS A 30 5.09 1.05 9.13
CA LYS A 30 3.71 0.60 9.24
C LYS A 30 3.64 -0.93 9.07
N PRO A 31 3.11 -1.66 10.04
CA PRO A 31 2.99 -3.10 9.91
C PRO A 31 2.05 -3.51 8.77
N TYR A 32 2.29 -4.69 8.20
CA TYR A 32 1.41 -5.35 7.25
C TYR A 32 0.02 -5.58 7.85
N ARG A 33 -1.05 -5.41 7.05
CA ARG A 33 -2.47 -5.53 7.43
C ARG A 33 -2.94 -4.49 8.47
N TRP A 34 -2.20 -3.39 8.65
CA TRP A 34 -2.64 -2.24 9.43
C TRP A 34 -3.06 -1.11 8.50
N THR A 35 -4.18 -0.45 8.81
CA THR A 35 -4.50 0.83 8.16
C THR A 35 -3.66 1.95 8.76
N SER A 36 -3.44 3.03 8.00
CA SER A 36 -2.81 4.25 8.54
C SER A 36 -3.60 4.81 9.74
N ALA A 37 -4.94 4.63 9.75
CA ALA A 37 -5.80 5.04 10.85
C ALA A 37 -5.58 4.21 12.13
N ASP A 38 -5.23 2.92 12.00
CA ASP A 38 -4.92 2.07 13.16
C ASP A 38 -3.63 2.54 13.84
N VAL A 39 -2.60 2.85 13.05
CA VAL A 39 -1.35 3.44 13.56
C VAL A 39 -1.63 4.74 14.30
N ILE A 40 -2.38 5.66 13.67
CA ILE A 40 -2.75 6.94 14.30
C ILE A 40 -3.51 6.71 15.62
N ARG A 41 -4.46 5.81 15.65
CA ARG A 41 -5.25 5.50 16.86
C ARG A 41 -4.35 5.01 17.99
N LYS A 42 -3.42 4.11 17.68
CA LYS A 42 -2.49 3.53 18.65
C LYS A 42 -1.54 4.59 19.21
N VAL A 43 -0.88 5.36 18.34
CA VAL A 43 0.03 6.44 18.75
C VAL A 43 -0.70 7.55 19.50
N LYS A 44 -1.88 7.95 19.02
CA LYS A 44 -2.70 8.99 19.68
C LYS A 44 -3.07 8.60 21.10
N PHE A 45 -3.44 7.33 21.33
CA PHE A 45 -3.76 6.85 22.67
C PHE A 45 -2.55 6.97 23.60
N ALA A 46 -1.37 6.54 23.18
CA ALA A 46 -0.12 6.65 23.93
C ALA A 46 0.25 8.12 24.23
N ALA A 47 0.18 8.97 23.20
CA ALA A 47 0.50 10.39 23.30
C ALA A 47 -0.47 11.14 24.27
N ILE A 48 -1.78 10.89 24.17
CA ILE A 48 -2.77 11.48 25.09
C ILE A 48 -2.49 11.07 26.53
N ARG A 49 -2.16 9.79 26.77
CA ARG A 49 -1.83 9.28 28.10
C ARG A 49 -0.54 9.92 28.63
N HIS A 50 0.46 10.10 27.80
CA HIS A 50 1.76 10.70 28.17
C HIS A 50 1.60 12.18 28.54
N PHE A 51 0.98 12.97 27.66
CA PHE A 51 0.85 14.43 27.82
C PHE A 51 -0.35 14.87 28.66
N GLY A 52 -1.25 13.98 29.03
CA GLY A 52 -2.48 14.33 29.76
C GLY A 52 -3.45 15.24 28.97
N LYS A 53 -3.25 15.44 27.67
CA LYS A 53 -3.99 16.40 26.84
C LYS A 53 -5.01 15.68 25.94
N LYS A 54 -6.29 15.67 26.33
CA LYS A 54 -7.37 14.95 25.63
C LYS A 54 -7.55 15.38 24.18
N ASN A 55 -7.42 16.68 23.87
CA ASN A 55 -7.61 17.26 22.54
C ASN A 55 -6.29 17.37 21.75
N LEU A 56 -5.34 16.46 21.98
CA LEU A 56 -4.08 16.44 21.27
C LEU A 56 -4.30 16.12 19.79
N LYS A 57 -3.81 16.99 18.91
CA LYS A 57 -3.85 16.74 17.46
C LYS A 57 -2.80 15.71 17.10
N VAL A 58 -3.23 14.65 16.41
CA VAL A 58 -2.37 13.61 15.85
C VAL A 58 -2.89 13.28 14.46
N GLY A 59 -2.01 13.27 13.48
CA GLY A 59 -2.31 12.96 12.07
C GLY A 59 -1.13 12.28 11.39
N HIS A 60 -1.25 12.02 10.09
CA HIS A 60 -0.16 11.45 9.29
C HIS A 60 0.05 12.22 7.99
N ALA A 61 1.25 12.12 7.41
CA ALA A 61 1.61 12.68 6.12
C ALA A 61 1.69 11.57 5.06
N GLY A 62 0.56 11.33 4.38
CA GLY A 62 0.45 10.37 3.28
C GLY A 62 0.00 8.98 3.73
N THR A 63 -1.20 8.60 3.31
CA THR A 63 -1.79 7.29 3.55
C THR A 63 -0.94 6.17 2.94
N LEU A 64 -0.87 5.03 3.61
CA LEU A 64 -0.47 3.75 3.06
C LEU A 64 -1.67 2.80 3.07
N ASP A 65 -1.79 2.03 2.00
CA ASP A 65 -2.79 0.98 1.89
C ASP A 65 -2.60 -0.08 3.00
N PRO A 66 -3.63 -0.82 3.37
CA PRO A 66 -3.53 -1.81 4.46
C PRO A 66 -2.45 -2.87 4.22
N LEU A 67 -2.31 -3.35 2.98
CA LEU A 67 -1.33 -4.37 2.61
C LEU A 67 0.07 -3.81 2.32
N ALA A 68 0.24 -2.48 2.28
CA ALA A 68 1.55 -1.87 2.19
C ALA A 68 2.22 -1.75 3.56
N THR A 69 3.54 -1.86 3.59
CA THR A 69 4.41 -1.61 4.77
C THR A 69 5.28 -0.37 4.56
N GLY A 70 6.12 -0.06 5.52
CA GLY A 70 7.15 0.98 5.40
C GLY A 70 6.75 2.33 5.98
N VAL A 71 7.48 3.37 5.62
CA VAL A 71 7.48 4.67 6.29
C VAL A 71 6.13 5.36 6.27
N LEU A 72 5.51 5.51 7.44
CA LEU A 72 4.36 6.36 7.69
C LEU A 72 4.76 7.48 8.67
N LEU A 73 4.69 8.74 8.24
CA LEU A 73 5.04 9.87 9.08
C LEU A 73 3.85 10.27 9.96
N VAL A 74 3.96 10.05 11.25
CA VAL A 74 2.96 10.46 12.24
C VAL A 74 3.36 11.81 12.82
N CYS A 75 2.44 12.78 12.82
CA CYS A 75 2.65 14.14 13.28
C CYS A 75 1.81 14.41 14.52
N ILE A 76 2.41 14.99 15.55
CA ILE A 76 1.78 15.30 16.83
C ILE A 76 1.89 16.79 17.17
N GLY A 77 0.82 17.36 17.70
CA GLY A 77 0.77 18.77 18.08
C GLY A 77 0.84 19.69 16.87
N LYS A 78 1.73 20.69 16.89
CA LYS A 78 1.89 21.64 15.78
C LYS A 78 2.47 21.01 14.53
N ALA A 79 3.22 19.91 14.64
CA ALA A 79 3.75 19.19 13.47
C ALA A 79 2.63 18.68 12.53
N THR A 80 1.38 18.58 12.99
CA THR A 80 0.24 18.26 12.09
C THR A 80 0.04 19.30 10.99
N LYS A 81 0.53 20.52 11.15
CA LYS A 81 0.48 21.56 10.10
C LYS A 81 1.49 21.33 8.98
N LEU A 82 2.54 20.54 9.25
CA LEU A 82 3.55 20.16 8.27
C LEU A 82 3.13 18.96 7.41
N ALA A 83 1.98 18.35 7.71
CA ALA A 83 1.56 17.11 7.06
C ALA A 83 1.43 17.26 5.53
N GLU A 84 0.95 18.37 5.03
CA GLU A 84 0.82 18.63 3.59
C GLU A 84 2.19 18.80 2.92
N GLU A 85 3.10 19.52 3.54
CA GLU A 85 4.48 19.69 3.08
C GLU A 85 5.21 18.33 3.04
N LEU A 86 5.18 17.58 4.14
CA LEU A 86 5.77 16.24 4.22
C LEU A 86 5.16 15.27 3.19
N GLN A 87 3.87 15.42 2.91
CA GLN A 87 3.20 14.65 1.87
C GLN A 87 3.62 15.04 0.47
N SER A 88 4.11 16.25 0.25
CA SER A 88 4.56 16.72 -1.06
C SER A 88 5.89 16.14 -1.53
N HIS A 89 6.72 15.64 -0.60
CA HIS A 89 8.02 15.07 -0.92
C HIS A 89 7.90 13.80 -1.77
N ASP A 90 8.98 13.47 -2.50
CA ASP A 90 9.07 12.23 -3.27
C ASP A 90 9.07 11.00 -2.37
N LYS A 91 8.60 9.89 -2.92
CA LYS A 91 8.53 8.58 -2.28
C LYS A 91 9.34 7.58 -3.07
N GLU A 92 9.83 6.57 -2.36
CA GLU A 92 10.41 5.39 -2.97
C GLU A 92 9.67 4.15 -2.46
N TYR A 93 9.41 3.24 -3.38
CA TYR A 93 8.71 2.00 -3.10
C TYR A 93 9.48 0.80 -3.63
N MET A 94 9.37 -0.31 -2.88
CA MET A 94 9.68 -1.65 -3.33
C MET A 94 8.37 -2.34 -3.63
N ALA A 95 8.12 -2.68 -4.89
CA ALA A 95 6.87 -3.23 -5.39
C ALA A 95 7.09 -4.65 -5.91
N GLY A 96 6.42 -5.63 -5.34
CA GLY A 96 6.26 -6.95 -5.91
C GLY A 96 5.07 -6.93 -6.88
N VAL A 97 5.31 -7.25 -8.13
CA VAL A 97 4.32 -7.26 -9.22
C VAL A 97 4.20 -8.68 -9.75
N THR A 98 3.01 -9.26 -9.63
CA THR A 98 2.67 -10.57 -10.19
C THR A 98 1.93 -10.38 -11.50
N PHE A 99 2.38 -11.04 -12.57
CA PHE A 99 1.81 -10.97 -13.92
C PHE A 99 0.93 -12.20 -14.21
N GLY A 100 0.04 -12.08 -15.19
CA GLY A 100 -0.85 -13.17 -15.62
C GLY A 100 -2.22 -13.18 -14.95
N ALA A 101 -2.48 -12.28 -14.00
CA ALA A 101 -3.78 -12.16 -13.36
C ALA A 101 -4.03 -10.74 -12.85
N THR A 102 -5.29 -10.33 -12.81
CA THR A 102 -5.73 -9.10 -12.13
C THR A 102 -6.57 -9.40 -10.91
N THR A 103 -6.69 -8.42 -10.02
CA THR A 103 -7.66 -8.38 -8.95
C THR A 103 -8.42 -7.04 -9.02
N PRO A 104 -9.65 -6.94 -8.52
CA PRO A 104 -10.44 -5.70 -8.56
C PRO A 104 -9.77 -4.51 -7.86
N SER A 105 -8.87 -4.76 -6.90
CA SER A 105 -8.12 -3.75 -6.14
C SER A 105 -6.69 -3.53 -6.64
N TYR A 106 -6.23 -4.37 -7.59
CA TYR A 106 -4.84 -4.45 -8.06
C TYR A 106 -3.82 -4.72 -6.94
N ASP A 107 -4.28 -5.41 -5.88
CA ASP A 107 -3.48 -5.96 -4.79
C ASP A 107 -4.16 -7.23 -4.25
N LEU A 108 -3.60 -7.83 -3.18
CA LEU A 108 -4.12 -9.05 -2.57
C LEU A 108 -5.35 -8.83 -1.64
N GLU A 109 -5.96 -7.66 -1.59
CA GLU A 109 -7.18 -7.44 -0.79
C GLU A 109 -8.40 -8.18 -1.37
N LYS A 110 -8.37 -8.45 -2.67
CA LYS A 110 -9.43 -9.15 -3.41
C LYS A 110 -8.89 -10.38 -4.12
N GLU A 111 -9.78 -11.35 -4.35
CA GLU A 111 -9.50 -12.53 -5.16
C GLU A 111 -9.27 -12.13 -6.62
N ILE A 112 -8.58 -13.00 -7.37
CA ILE A 112 -8.38 -12.83 -8.81
C ILE A 112 -9.74 -12.78 -9.49
N ASP A 113 -9.92 -11.79 -10.34
CA ASP A 113 -11.13 -11.61 -11.16
C ASP A 113 -10.89 -12.00 -12.63
N ARG A 114 -9.63 -12.01 -13.08
CA ARG A 114 -9.31 -12.35 -14.47
C ARG A 114 -7.91 -12.90 -14.60
N PHE A 115 -7.77 -13.95 -15.45
CA PHE A 115 -6.48 -14.50 -15.89
C PHE A 115 -6.14 -14.05 -17.30
N PHE A 116 -4.83 -13.98 -17.59
CA PHE A 116 -4.26 -13.53 -18.86
C PHE A 116 -3.13 -14.47 -19.28
N PRO A 117 -2.83 -14.55 -20.61
CA PRO A 117 -1.62 -15.20 -21.07
C PRO A 117 -0.38 -14.54 -20.42
N TYR A 118 0.58 -15.36 -19.96
CA TYR A 118 1.78 -14.86 -19.26
C TYR A 118 3.08 -15.54 -19.69
N LYS A 119 3.04 -16.60 -20.52
CA LYS A 119 4.23 -17.36 -20.91
C LYS A 119 5.25 -16.53 -21.70
N HIS A 120 4.81 -15.43 -22.31
CA HIS A 120 5.65 -14.49 -23.05
C HIS A 120 6.33 -13.44 -22.15
N ILE A 121 5.97 -13.40 -20.86
CA ILE A 121 6.57 -12.45 -19.93
C ILE A 121 7.94 -12.98 -19.51
N THR A 122 8.97 -12.20 -19.79
CA THR A 122 10.38 -12.50 -19.48
C THR A 122 11.02 -11.34 -18.70
N GLU A 123 12.15 -11.60 -18.07
CA GLU A 123 12.93 -10.55 -17.39
C GLU A 123 13.32 -9.43 -18.35
N GLU A 124 13.78 -9.78 -19.54
CA GLU A 124 14.17 -8.83 -20.58
C GLU A 124 12.99 -8.00 -21.04
N GLY A 125 11.80 -8.61 -21.21
CA GLY A 125 10.57 -7.92 -21.60
C GLY A 125 10.15 -6.91 -20.54
N VAL A 126 10.13 -7.29 -19.25
CA VAL A 126 9.84 -6.39 -18.14
C VAL A 126 10.85 -5.26 -18.09
N ARG A 127 12.16 -5.56 -18.15
CA ARG A 127 13.23 -4.57 -18.12
C ARG A 127 13.13 -3.56 -19.28
N ALA A 128 12.77 -4.04 -20.47
CA ALA A 128 12.60 -3.19 -21.66
C ALA A 128 11.37 -2.28 -21.60
N ALA A 129 10.31 -2.67 -20.86
CA ALA A 129 9.10 -1.88 -20.70
C ALA A 129 9.24 -0.72 -19.71
N LEU A 130 10.06 -0.87 -18.65
CA LEU A 130 10.15 0.12 -17.56
C LEU A 130 10.49 1.55 -18.01
N PRO A 131 11.42 1.79 -18.99
CA PRO A 131 11.77 3.14 -19.42
C PRO A 131 10.58 3.96 -19.94
N ALA A 132 9.54 3.32 -20.51
CA ALA A 132 8.35 4.00 -21.01
C ALA A 132 7.50 4.66 -19.88
N PHE A 133 7.71 4.26 -18.63
CA PHE A 133 7.00 4.79 -17.47
C PHE A 133 7.80 5.87 -16.73
N ILE A 134 9.02 6.19 -17.16
CA ILE A 134 9.84 7.24 -16.54
C ILE A 134 9.43 8.61 -17.10
N GLY A 135 9.26 9.57 -16.21
CA GLY A 135 8.90 10.94 -16.54
C GLY A 135 7.51 11.35 -16.03
N GLU A 136 7.02 12.48 -16.55
CA GLU A 136 5.68 12.99 -16.25
C GLU A 136 4.64 12.22 -17.07
N GLN A 137 3.57 11.77 -16.40
CA GLN A 137 2.50 11.04 -17.04
C GLN A 137 1.16 11.28 -16.35
N ASP A 138 0.08 11.02 -17.07
CA ASP A 138 -1.27 11.03 -16.54
C ASP A 138 -1.62 9.63 -16.01
N GLN A 139 -2.03 9.54 -14.74
CA GLN A 139 -2.40 8.28 -14.10
C GLN A 139 -3.85 8.32 -13.62
N ILE A 140 -4.60 7.27 -13.93
CA ILE A 140 -5.95 7.02 -13.39
C ILE A 140 -5.80 6.15 -12.14
N ALA A 141 -6.18 6.70 -10.98
CA ALA A 141 -6.14 5.95 -9.73
C ALA A 141 -7.11 4.76 -9.76
N PRO A 142 -6.78 3.65 -9.07
CA PRO A 142 -7.74 2.57 -8.88
C PRO A 142 -9.02 3.06 -8.20
N LEU A 143 -10.16 2.46 -8.53
CA LEU A 143 -11.43 2.83 -7.90
C LEU A 143 -11.42 2.51 -6.39
N PHE A 144 -10.71 1.45 -5.97
CA PHE A 144 -10.41 1.16 -4.57
C PHE A 144 -9.33 2.11 -4.02
N SER A 145 -9.63 3.42 -3.98
CA SER A 145 -8.72 4.45 -3.48
C SER A 145 -9.41 5.40 -2.50
N ALA A 146 -8.61 6.20 -1.79
CA ALA A 146 -9.10 7.21 -0.87
C ALA A 146 -9.57 8.50 -1.57
N LYS A 147 -9.51 8.58 -2.92
CA LYS A 147 -10.04 9.72 -3.68
C LYS A 147 -11.53 9.90 -3.42
N SER A 148 -12.01 11.13 -3.55
CA SER A 148 -13.43 11.46 -3.49
C SER A 148 -13.96 11.75 -4.90
N VAL A 149 -15.10 11.14 -5.22
CA VAL A 149 -15.86 11.37 -6.45
C VAL A 149 -17.21 11.93 -6.01
N ASP A 150 -17.51 13.18 -6.36
CA ASP A 150 -18.74 13.87 -6.00
C ASP A 150 -19.11 13.82 -4.51
N GLY A 151 -18.09 13.91 -3.64
CA GLY A 151 -18.26 13.87 -2.19
C GLY A 151 -18.35 12.47 -1.58
N VAL A 152 -18.41 11.40 -2.40
CA VAL A 152 -18.37 10.00 -1.96
C VAL A 152 -16.96 9.46 -2.14
N ARG A 153 -16.48 8.66 -1.21
CA ARG A 153 -15.16 8.04 -1.33
C ARG A 153 -15.18 6.97 -2.42
N ALA A 154 -14.17 6.99 -3.30
CA ALA A 154 -14.09 6.08 -4.45
C ALA A 154 -14.17 4.60 -4.03
N TYR A 155 -13.60 4.21 -2.90
CA TYR A 155 -13.67 2.83 -2.41
C TYR A 155 -15.11 2.40 -2.01
N GLU A 156 -15.99 3.32 -1.58
CA GLU A 156 -17.38 3.02 -1.28
C GLU A 156 -18.17 2.75 -2.57
N LEU A 157 -17.88 3.56 -3.59
CA LEU A 157 -18.44 3.38 -4.92
C LEU A 157 -17.94 2.07 -5.56
N ALA A 158 -16.64 1.75 -5.42
CA ALA A 158 -16.06 0.49 -5.89
C ALA A 158 -16.77 -0.74 -5.31
N ARG A 159 -17.02 -0.72 -3.99
CA ARG A 159 -17.76 -1.83 -3.32
C ARG A 159 -19.17 -2.00 -3.85
N LYS A 160 -19.84 -0.88 -4.16
CA LYS A 160 -21.20 -0.93 -4.73
C LYS A 160 -21.18 -1.51 -6.15
N LEU A 161 -20.31 -0.98 -7.03
CA LEU A 161 -20.19 -1.42 -8.42
C LEU A 161 -19.74 -2.88 -8.53
N HIS A 162 -18.78 -3.29 -7.68
CA HIS A 162 -18.35 -4.69 -7.61
C HIS A 162 -19.49 -5.66 -7.23
N LYS A 163 -20.33 -5.25 -6.26
CA LYS A 163 -21.55 -6.04 -5.93
C LYS A 163 -22.58 -6.08 -7.05
N GLU A 164 -22.61 -5.06 -7.89
CA GLU A 164 -23.51 -4.96 -9.05
C GLU A 164 -22.94 -5.67 -10.30
N GLY A 165 -21.73 -6.28 -10.20
CA GLY A 165 -21.08 -6.97 -11.31
C GLY A 165 -20.61 -6.06 -12.45
N LYS A 166 -20.41 -4.76 -12.18
CA LYS A 166 -19.94 -3.80 -13.20
C LYS A 166 -18.43 -3.79 -13.29
N THR A 167 -17.91 -3.53 -14.49
CA THR A 167 -16.48 -3.37 -14.77
C THR A 167 -15.93 -2.15 -14.05
N LEU A 168 -14.98 -2.36 -13.13
CA LEU A 168 -14.43 -1.31 -12.27
C LEU A 168 -13.50 -0.36 -13.02
N ASP A 169 -12.82 -0.85 -14.07
CA ASP A 169 -11.88 -0.03 -14.86
C ASP A 169 -12.60 1.00 -15.72
N GLU A 170 -13.67 0.63 -16.40
CA GLU A 170 -14.50 1.56 -17.16
C GLU A 170 -15.09 2.61 -16.22
N ALA A 171 -15.63 2.19 -15.07
CA ALA A 171 -16.14 3.10 -14.07
C ALA A 171 -15.05 4.02 -13.48
N ALA A 172 -13.80 3.54 -13.32
CA ALA A 172 -12.68 4.36 -12.89
C ALA A 172 -12.32 5.42 -13.94
N GLN A 173 -12.29 5.07 -15.21
CA GLN A 173 -12.02 6.00 -16.31
C GLN A 173 -13.06 7.11 -16.41
N GLU A 174 -14.33 6.77 -16.20
CA GLU A 174 -15.42 7.75 -16.26
C GLU A 174 -15.49 8.67 -15.02
N LEU A 175 -15.20 8.13 -13.84
CA LEU A 175 -15.49 8.79 -12.57
C LEU A 175 -14.26 9.41 -11.91
N ILE A 176 -13.05 8.89 -12.17
CA ILE A 176 -11.83 9.36 -11.52
C ILE A 176 -11.05 10.25 -12.48
N ARG A 177 -10.89 11.52 -12.09
CA ARG A 177 -10.01 12.43 -12.84
C ARG A 177 -8.58 11.92 -12.83
N THR A 178 -7.94 11.97 -13.99
CA THR A 178 -6.51 11.73 -14.12
C THR A 178 -5.70 12.64 -13.21
N ALA A 179 -4.60 12.16 -12.70
CA ALA A 179 -3.66 12.94 -11.92
C ALA A 179 -2.29 12.92 -12.61
N LYS A 180 -1.69 14.09 -12.76
CA LYS A 180 -0.30 14.19 -13.20
C LYS A 180 0.61 13.69 -12.10
N ILE A 181 1.44 12.73 -12.45
CA ILE A 181 2.47 12.14 -11.59
C ILE A 181 3.79 12.16 -12.33
N THR A 182 4.88 12.01 -11.58
CA THR A 182 6.21 11.83 -12.14
C THR A 182 6.83 10.60 -11.52
N ILE A 183 7.29 9.67 -12.34
CA ILE A 183 8.16 8.57 -11.93
C ILE A 183 9.58 8.96 -12.32
N SER A 184 10.45 9.18 -11.34
CA SER A 184 11.82 9.63 -11.59
C SER A 184 12.79 8.49 -11.82
N GLU A 185 12.53 7.33 -11.20
CA GLU A 185 13.37 6.14 -11.31
C GLU A 185 12.54 4.88 -11.26
N LEU A 186 12.92 3.91 -12.12
CA LEU A 186 12.43 2.53 -12.08
C LEU A 186 13.60 1.59 -12.27
N GLU A 187 13.68 0.56 -11.45
CA GLU A 187 14.70 -0.47 -11.52
C GLU A 187 14.11 -1.84 -11.25
N LEU A 188 14.32 -2.78 -12.16
CA LEU A 188 14.01 -4.19 -11.93
C LEU A 188 15.12 -4.81 -11.08
N LEU A 189 14.79 -5.21 -9.87
CA LEU A 189 15.74 -5.79 -8.90
C LEU A 189 15.78 -7.31 -8.96
N GLU A 190 14.63 -7.94 -9.14
CA GLU A 190 14.47 -9.39 -9.14
C GLU A 190 13.38 -9.78 -10.12
N TYR A 191 13.55 -10.90 -10.79
CA TYR A 191 12.54 -11.53 -11.62
C TYR A 191 12.48 -13.02 -11.30
N GLN A 192 11.26 -13.52 -11.07
CA GLN A 192 10.98 -14.95 -10.86
C GLN A 192 10.21 -15.48 -12.06
N GLN A 193 10.79 -16.47 -12.71
CA GLN A 193 10.14 -17.19 -13.80
C GLN A 193 8.88 -17.90 -13.29
N PRO A 194 7.85 -18.10 -14.13
CA PRO A 194 6.72 -18.95 -13.77
C PRO A 194 7.25 -20.35 -13.43
N SER A 195 6.75 -20.88 -12.33
CA SER A 195 7.04 -22.27 -11.94
C SER A 195 6.05 -23.20 -12.64
N ASP A 196 6.56 -24.29 -13.24
CA ASP A 196 5.73 -25.37 -13.71
C ASP A 196 5.12 -26.10 -12.51
N ILE A 197 3.95 -25.67 -12.07
CA ILE A 197 3.18 -26.40 -11.08
C ILE A 197 2.57 -27.59 -11.83
N ALA A 198 3.10 -28.78 -11.58
CA ALA A 198 2.58 -30.01 -12.14
C ALA A 198 1.09 -30.16 -11.75
N GLY A 199 0.19 -29.96 -12.71
CA GLY A 199 -1.25 -30.19 -12.54
C GLY A 199 -2.19 -29.06 -12.96
N VAL A 200 -1.70 -27.86 -13.28
CA VAL A 200 -2.55 -26.83 -13.90
C VAL A 200 -2.25 -26.80 -15.41
N GLU A 201 -2.72 -27.81 -16.11
CA GLU A 201 -2.68 -27.82 -17.55
C GLU A 201 -3.57 -26.70 -18.12
N ASN A 202 -2.98 -25.86 -18.86
CA ASN A 202 -3.29 -25.03 -20.02
C ASN A 202 -4.72 -24.83 -20.54
N ASP A 203 -5.78 -25.23 -19.87
CA ASP A 203 -7.15 -25.03 -20.36
C ASP A 203 -7.70 -23.61 -20.11
N LEU A 204 -7.03 -22.80 -19.28
CA LEU A 204 -7.49 -21.44 -18.97
C LEU A 204 -7.15 -20.39 -20.04
N ALA A 205 -6.26 -20.70 -20.99
CA ALA A 205 -5.83 -19.74 -22.00
C ALA A 205 -6.74 -19.68 -23.25
N ASN A 206 -7.64 -20.67 -23.45
CA ASN A 206 -8.49 -20.75 -24.64
C ASN A 206 -9.94 -20.32 -24.47
N ASP A 207 -10.43 -20.11 -23.22
CA ASP A 207 -11.85 -19.81 -22.96
C ASP A 207 -12.17 -18.36 -22.58
N CYS A 208 -11.21 -17.42 -22.68
CA CYS A 208 -11.45 -16.03 -22.26
C CYS A 208 -11.95 -15.10 -23.37
N ILE A 209 -12.75 -15.59 -24.31
CA ILE A 209 -13.60 -14.76 -25.19
C ILE A 209 -15.02 -15.31 -25.14
N ALA A 210 -15.72 -15.16 -24.04
CA ALA A 210 -17.19 -15.26 -23.99
C ALA A 210 -17.72 -14.66 -22.69
N SER A 211 -18.76 -13.90 -22.83
CA SER A 211 -19.64 -13.19 -21.88
C SER A 211 -19.82 -13.77 -20.48
N PRO A 212 -20.15 -12.92 -19.48
CA PRO A 212 -20.40 -13.36 -18.13
C PRO A 212 -21.81 -13.93 -17.97
N ASP A 213 -21.93 -15.23 -17.86
CA ASP A 213 -23.11 -15.84 -17.25
C ASP A 213 -22.75 -16.44 -15.90
N PRO A 214 -23.48 -16.12 -14.82
CA PRO A 214 -23.19 -16.62 -13.49
C PRO A 214 -23.90 -17.95 -13.29
N CYS A 215 -23.20 -19.07 -13.37
CA CYS A 215 -23.74 -20.35 -12.91
C CYS A 215 -22.70 -21.17 -12.14
N SER A 216 -23.00 -21.26 -10.85
CA SER A 216 -22.77 -22.38 -9.92
C SER A 216 -21.64 -23.36 -10.22
N GLN A 217 -20.55 -23.32 -9.42
CA GLN A 217 -19.98 -24.58 -8.90
C GLN A 217 -19.43 -24.36 -7.49
N GLU A 218 -19.98 -25.14 -6.56
CA GLU A 218 -19.51 -25.34 -5.20
C GLU A 218 -18.16 -26.09 -5.23
N GLY A 219 -17.21 -25.68 -4.39
CA GLY A 219 -16.04 -26.47 -4.10
C GLY A 219 -14.71 -25.73 -4.02
N SER A 220 -14.63 -24.65 -3.26
CA SER A 220 -13.34 -24.08 -2.90
C SER A 220 -12.97 -24.47 -1.48
N THR A 221 -11.97 -25.33 -1.35
CA THR A 221 -11.38 -25.71 -0.07
C THR A 221 -10.59 -24.54 0.48
N VAL A 222 -11.16 -23.83 1.42
CA VAL A 222 -10.52 -22.72 2.12
C VAL A 222 -9.43 -23.27 3.03
N PHE A 223 -8.15 -23.12 2.67
CA PHE A 223 -7.04 -23.30 3.60
C PHE A 223 -6.96 -22.09 4.53
N LYS A 224 -7.37 -22.29 5.78
CA LYS A 224 -7.14 -21.33 6.86
C LYS A 224 -5.65 -21.31 7.20
N ALA A 225 -4.95 -20.22 6.91
CA ALA A 225 -3.64 -19.96 7.46
C ALA A 225 -3.74 -19.80 8.98
N ALA A 226 -2.82 -20.46 9.70
CA ALA A 226 -2.78 -20.48 11.15
C ALA A 226 -2.63 -19.06 11.73
N SER A 227 -3.56 -18.69 12.61
CA SER A 227 -3.55 -17.47 13.39
C SER A 227 -2.52 -17.56 14.50
N SER A 228 -1.46 -16.75 14.46
CA SER A 228 -0.73 -16.39 15.66
C SER A 228 -1.41 -15.16 16.28
N GLU A 229 -1.96 -15.37 17.46
CA GLU A 229 -2.64 -14.32 18.24
C GLU A 229 -1.64 -13.29 18.75
N SER A 230 -1.82 -12.04 18.32
CA SER A 230 -1.46 -10.87 19.12
C SER A 230 -2.38 -9.70 18.75
N GLY A 231 -3.29 -9.37 19.65
CA GLY A 231 -3.84 -8.05 19.90
C GLY A 231 -4.59 -7.29 18.82
N ASN A 232 -5.88 -7.58 18.58
CA ASN A 232 -6.97 -6.61 18.34
C ASN A 232 -6.78 -5.38 17.44
N ALA A 233 -6.58 -5.56 16.12
CA ALA A 233 -7.02 -4.56 15.10
C ALA A 233 -7.05 -5.15 13.67
N SER A 234 -6.28 -6.18 13.40
CA SER A 234 -5.91 -6.65 12.05
C SER A 234 -6.84 -7.72 11.43
N SER A 235 -7.81 -8.25 12.16
CA SER A 235 -8.59 -9.43 11.74
C SER A 235 -9.63 -9.19 10.64
N ARG A 236 -9.76 -7.95 10.13
CA ARG A 236 -10.83 -7.57 9.19
C ARG A 236 -10.37 -7.34 7.75
N ILE A 237 -9.07 -7.44 7.48
CA ILE A 237 -8.54 -7.25 6.13
C ILE A 237 -8.30 -8.63 5.55
N ASN A 238 -9.10 -9.00 4.55
CA ASN A 238 -8.87 -10.21 3.80
C ASN A 238 -7.59 -10.07 2.99
N VAL A 239 -6.84 -11.14 2.89
CA VAL A 239 -5.67 -11.24 2.03
C VAL A 239 -5.77 -12.55 1.30
N THR A 240 -5.70 -12.48 -0.02
CA THR A 240 -5.67 -13.65 -0.90
C THR A 240 -4.23 -14.10 -1.06
N ASP A 241 -3.97 -15.39 -0.96
CA ASP A 241 -2.67 -15.98 -1.25
C ASP A 241 -2.69 -16.58 -2.66
N ASN A 242 -2.01 -15.91 -3.58
CA ASN A 242 -1.88 -16.33 -4.98
C ASN A 242 -0.52 -16.99 -5.27
N SER A 243 0.33 -17.19 -4.27
CA SER A 243 1.70 -17.73 -4.42
C SER A 243 1.73 -19.13 -5.01
N ALA A 244 0.72 -19.95 -4.72
CA ALA A 244 0.58 -21.29 -5.26
C ALA A 244 0.32 -21.35 -6.77
N LEU A 245 -0.01 -20.22 -7.42
CA LEU A 245 -0.27 -20.20 -8.86
C LEU A 245 0.99 -20.19 -9.72
N GLY A 246 2.18 -19.98 -9.12
CA GLY A 246 3.45 -19.99 -9.84
C GLY A 246 3.55 -18.98 -10.98
N LEU A 247 2.83 -17.87 -10.90
CA LEU A 247 2.83 -16.82 -11.91
C LEU A 247 4.16 -16.07 -11.92
N PRO A 248 4.59 -15.49 -13.08
CA PRO A 248 5.81 -14.69 -13.14
C PRO A 248 5.70 -13.48 -12.21
N ARG A 249 6.82 -13.15 -11.56
CA ARG A 249 6.86 -12.08 -10.55
C ARG A 249 8.09 -11.21 -10.73
N ALA A 250 7.93 -9.91 -10.57
CA ALA A 250 9.03 -8.95 -10.54
C ALA A 250 9.05 -8.15 -9.25
N VAL A 251 10.24 -7.84 -8.74
CA VAL A 251 10.45 -6.84 -7.68
C VAL A 251 11.03 -5.59 -8.34
N ILE A 252 10.30 -4.48 -8.23
CA ILE A 252 10.64 -3.22 -8.89
C ILE A 252 10.81 -2.14 -7.82
N ARG A 253 11.96 -1.45 -7.84
CA ARG A 253 12.18 -0.21 -7.10
C ARG A 253 11.64 0.96 -7.93
N MET A 254 10.82 1.81 -7.31
CA MET A 254 10.20 2.96 -7.93
C MET A 254 10.42 4.21 -7.08
N ALA A 255 10.99 5.27 -7.65
CA ALA A 255 10.98 6.61 -7.08
C ALA A 255 9.95 7.49 -7.83
N CYS A 256 9.07 8.18 -7.09
CA CYS A 256 7.97 8.90 -7.71
C CYS A 256 7.48 10.08 -6.86
N SER A 257 6.75 10.98 -7.52
CA SER A 257 6.10 12.14 -6.91
C SER A 257 4.92 11.75 -6.02
N LYS A 258 4.43 12.72 -5.24
CA LYS A 258 3.17 12.56 -4.49
C LYS A 258 2.00 12.20 -5.40
N GLY A 259 1.07 11.42 -4.86
CA GLY A 259 -0.18 11.07 -5.55
C GLY A 259 -0.07 9.91 -6.52
N THR A 260 1.13 9.34 -6.70
CA THR A 260 1.33 8.13 -7.49
C THR A 260 0.70 6.92 -6.78
N TYR A 261 -0.08 6.15 -7.54
CA TYR A 261 -0.65 4.88 -7.11
C TYR A 261 0.16 3.74 -7.69
N VAL A 262 0.93 3.02 -6.85
CA VAL A 262 1.76 1.89 -7.31
C VAL A 262 0.90 0.74 -7.83
N ARG A 263 -0.33 0.58 -7.33
CA ARG A 263 -1.31 -0.37 -7.86
C ARG A 263 -1.74 -0.06 -9.30
N ALA A 264 -1.90 1.23 -9.62
CA ALA A 264 -2.17 1.64 -11.01
C ALA A 264 -0.94 1.40 -11.90
N PHE A 265 0.27 1.65 -11.41
CA PHE A 265 1.49 1.31 -12.14
C PHE A 265 1.56 -0.20 -12.44
N ALA A 266 1.23 -1.08 -11.50
CA ALA A 266 1.23 -2.52 -11.75
C ALA A 266 0.22 -2.91 -12.84
N ARG A 267 -1.01 -2.34 -12.81
CA ARG A 267 -2.01 -2.50 -13.88
C ARG A 267 -1.44 -2.07 -15.23
N ASP A 268 -0.96 -0.82 -15.31
CA ASP A 268 -0.50 -0.21 -16.56
C ASP A 268 0.72 -0.96 -17.14
N LEU A 269 1.62 -1.46 -16.28
CA LEU A 269 2.75 -2.30 -16.69
C LEU A 269 2.28 -3.65 -17.23
N GLY A 270 1.29 -4.29 -16.58
CA GLY A 270 0.68 -5.52 -17.09
C GLY A 270 0.06 -5.31 -18.48
N GLU A 271 -0.71 -4.24 -18.67
CA GLU A 271 -1.32 -3.88 -19.94
C GLU A 271 -0.25 -3.62 -21.04
N ALA A 272 0.81 -2.89 -20.70
CA ALA A 272 1.91 -2.60 -21.64
C ALA A 272 2.65 -3.88 -22.09
N LEU A 273 2.67 -4.91 -21.25
CA LEU A 273 3.25 -6.22 -21.56
C LEU A 273 2.25 -7.19 -22.20
N GLY A 274 1.00 -6.76 -22.47
CA GLY A 274 -0.03 -7.61 -23.08
C GLY A 274 -0.57 -8.69 -22.14
N THR A 275 -0.56 -8.43 -20.83
CA THR A 275 -1.07 -9.33 -19.78
C THR A 275 -1.79 -8.53 -18.70
N GLY A 276 -2.34 -9.19 -17.68
CA GLY A 276 -2.79 -8.55 -16.44
C GLY A 276 -1.70 -8.57 -15.38
N ALA A 277 -1.76 -7.63 -14.42
CA ALA A 277 -0.88 -7.66 -13.26
C ALA A 277 -1.53 -7.05 -12.02
N HIS A 278 -1.02 -7.44 -10.84
CA HIS A 278 -1.39 -6.88 -9.55
C HIS A 278 -0.19 -6.86 -8.60
N LEU A 279 -0.26 -6.07 -7.54
CA LEU A 279 0.75 -6.07 -6.49
C LEU A 279 0.54 -7.27 -5.55
N ASP A 280 1.61 -8.02 -5.29
CA ASP A 280 1.65 -9.01 -4.21
C ASP A 280 2.34 -8.47 -2.96
N ALA A 281 3.22 -7.48 -3.10
CA ALA A 281 3.91 -6.82 -2.00
C ALA A 281 4.12 -5.34 -2.30
N LEU A 282 4.08 -4.50 -1.27
CA LEU A 282 4.41 -3.08 -1.38
C LEU A 282 5.04 -2.59 -0.08
N GLN A 283 6.21 -1.99 -0.18
CA GLN A 283 6.85 -1.28 0.92
C GLN A 283 7.22 0.13 0.49
N ARG A 284 6.81 1.14 1.26
CA ARG A 284 7.37 2.49 1.10
C ARG A 284 8.71 2.57 1.82
N SER A 285 9.79 2.38 1.08
CA SER A 285 11.17 2.40 1.60
C SER A 285 11.60 3.80 2.03
N ARG A 286 11.06 4.85 1.36
CA ARG A 286 11.42 6.25 1.67
C ARG A 286 10.23 7.19 1.49
N SER A 287 10.18 8.24 2.33
CA SER A 287 9.29 9.40 2.20
C SER A 287 10.08 10.67 2.51
N GLY A 288 10.43 11.45 1.49
CA GLY A 288 11.37 12.56 1.62
C GLY A 288 12.73 12.09 2.13
N ILE A 289 13.16 12.62 3.26
CA ILE A 289 14.42 12.25 3.93
C ILE A 289 14.29 10.99 4.84
N PHE A 290 13.07 10.56 5.12
CA PHE A 290 12.81 9.45 6.05
C PHE A 290 12.89 8.11 5.33
N ARG A 291 13.71 7.19 5.85
CA ARG A 291 13.92 5.84 5.34
C ARG A 291 13.36 4.80 6.31
N VAL A 292 12.93 3.66 5.80
CA VAL A 292 12.31 2.60 6.60
C VAL A 292 13.29 2.00 7.61
N GLU A 293 14.58 1.92 7.26
CA GLU A 293 15.63 1.38 8.13
C GLU A 293 15.84 2.22 9.41
N ALA A 294 15.44 3.49 9.37
CA ALA A 294 15.50 4.41 10.51
C ALA A 294 14.13 4.72 11.11
N ALA A 295 13.08 4.04 10.65
CA ALA A 295 11.73 4.19 11.19
C ALA A 295 11.55 3.36 12.48
N LEU A 296 10.67 3.82 13.35
CA LEU A 296 10.33 3.12 14.59
C LEU A 296 9.30 2.01 14.31
N SER A 297 9.41 0.91 15.03
CA SER A 297 8.28 0.00 15.16
C SER A 297 7.12 0.67 15.93
N ILE A 298 5.92 0.10 15.88
CA ILE A 298 4.79 0.59 16.69
C ILE A 298 5.12 0.51 18.19
N GLU A 299 5.80 -0.54 18.61
CA GLU A 299 6.23 -0.80 19.98
C GLU A 299 7.23 0.27 20.44
N ASP A 300 8.25 0.57 19.64
CA ASP A 300 9.23 1.60 19.95
C ASP A 300 8.59 2.99 20.01
N ALA A 301 7.70 3.29 19.07
CA ALA A 301 6.96 4.54 19.06
C ALA A 301 6.09 4.71 20.33
N ILE A 302 5.52 3.63 20.87
CA ILE A 302 4.76 3.65 22.12
C ILE A 302 5.71 3.78 23.32
N HIS A 303 6.85 3.08 23.30
CA HIS A 303 7.86 3.15 24.36
C HIS A 303 8.43 4.57 24.51
N ALA A 304 8.55 5.33 23.40
CA ALA A 304 9.00 6.72 23.48
C ALA A 304 8.10 7.60 24.38
N PHE A 305 6.85 7.20 24.62
CA PHE A 305 5.90 7.83 25.55
C PHE A 305 5.89 7.20 26.94
N ALA A 306 6.68 6.15 27.20
CA ALA A 306 6.74 5.55 28.53
C ALA A 306 7.41 6.49 29.56
N PRO A 307 7.09 6.38 30.86
CA PRO A 307 7.82 7.13 31.88
C PRO A 307 9.30 6.76 31.84
N ILE A 308 10.17 7.75 31.87
CA ILE A 308 11.60 7.52 32.10
C ILE A 308 11.71 6.86 33.47
N THR A 309 12.02 5.57 33.49
CA THR A 309 12.37 4.89 34.72
C THR A 309 13.75 5.42 35.09
N PRO A 310 13.97 6.02 36.30
CA PRO A 310 15.31 6.40 36.69
C PRO A 310 16.20 5.17 36.66
N LYS A 311 17.31 5.23 35.97
CA LYS A 311 18.34 4.18 36.08
C LYS A 311 18.77 4.16 37.56
N SER A 312 18.47 3.06 38.24
CA SER A 312 18.95 2.76 39.59
C SER A 312 20.47 2.69 39.64
#